data_dae9e28661bcf1403603ac0966993242
#
_entry.id   dae9e28661bcf1403603ac0966993242
#
_cell.length_a   1.000
_cell.length_b   1.000
_cell.length_c   1.000
_cell.angle_alpha   90.00
_cell.angle_beta   90.00
_cell.angle_gamma   90.00
#
_symmetry.space_group_name_H-M   'P 1'
#
loop_
_entity.id
_entity.type
_entity.pdbx_description
1 polymer ?
#
loop_
_entity_poly.entity_id
_entity_poly.type
_entity_poly.pdbx_seq_one_letter_code
_entity_poly.pdbx_strand_id
1 'polypeptide(L)'
;MAVKSGILANSKPNGSALLYRAPIDSSVSAVINVSNDGTGAAHSIGLKNYDQRLALNANTYEFRPGYVVSNYLLSTTTPIPAGATPGSQLLAVDGTSTAKFNRYVIPETTTIFVKDVLLKRLTLGSVSGVIGLGDTLTKGSGGDTTTALVFEVFVSGSDTIAVVGPETVNGSGTAFADGDILTATSGGNGTIGSGGIGTAGQDFVFSTTTAGGVYNSHFNDALTVLLDRTYRFDVSDSSMTNRLFQVSQTANGEFGPDGDFGATGDNGTELTAGKTTSGTAGSSGAYVQIDMAQTGQAPGSLYYYDGGTGDIANAAYGGTDRFLTMSNTFTYDQISVYDVSGTWSATTTFTFNSLAYTVNVQTAGKYGYVRNWDSASQTLDVILGEGSAAFAGSDTFEDTPLVSASSNTATVSSVTTDATAIADDQYFINGKTVSANSTERYTSIVLGPGDSIIVNSASQNNSFILNGFQENSDEFTVNHSA
;
A
#
# COMPACT_ATOMS: atom_id res chain seq x y z
N MET A 1 -20.96 -24.87 17.51
CA MET A 1 -21.86 -23.70 17.46
C MET A 1 -22.12 -23.22 18.86
N ALA A 2 -21.79 -21.96 19.14
CA ALA A 2 -22.22 -21.35 20.40
C ALA A 2 -23.62 -20.77 20.16
N VAL A 3 -24.62 -21.30 20.80
CA VAL A 3 -26.00 -20.79 20.80
C VAL A 3 -26.24 -20.03 22.08
N LYS A 4 -26.62 -18.78 21.96
CA LYS A 4 -27.10 -17.98 23.11
C LYS A 4 -28.61 -17.94 23.06
N SER A 5 -29.26 -18.28 24.16
CA SER A 5 -30.72 -18.29 24.25
C SER A 5 -31.21 -17.64 25.56
N GLY A 6 -32.43 -17.13 25.52
CA GLY A 6 -33.06 -16.45 26.64
C GLY A 6 -33.21 -14.96 26.42
N ILE A 7 -33.02 -14.15 27.49
CA ILE A 7 -33.08 -12.69 27.37
C ILE A 7 -31.81 -12.21 26.71
N LEU A 8 -31.92 -11.67 25.47
CA LEU A 8 -30.82 -11.11 24.71
C LEU A 8 -30.56 -9.65 25.08
N ALA A 9 -31.62 -8.88 25.34
CA ALA A 9 -31.54 -7.48 25.72
C ALA A 9 -32.81 -7.01 26.49
N ASN A 10 -32.65 -5.93 27.24
CA ASN A 10 -33.79 -5.19 27.83
C ASN A 10 -33.50 -3.68 27.85
N SER A 11 -34.54 -2.86 27.78
CA SER A 11 -34.45 -1.41 27.87
C SER A 11 -35.77 -0.79 28.32
N LYS A 12 -35.67 0.34 29.02
CA LYS A 12 -36.83 1.16 29.45
C LYS A 12 -36.56 2.62 29.06
N PRO A 13 -36.59 2.95 27.75
CA PRO A 13 -36.19 4.25 27.26
C PRO A 13 -37.28 5.32 27.46
N ASN A 14 -36.84 6.59 27.46
CA ASN A 14 -37.68 7.75 27.22
C ASN A 14 -37.15 8.43 25.95
N GLY A 15 -37.77 8.16 24.83
CA GLY A 15 -37.26 8.47 23.48
C GLY A 15 -36.70 7.24 22.79
N SER A 16 -35.88 7.46 21.77
CA SER A 16 -35.26 6.40 20.95
C SER A 16 -34.01 5.82 21.62
N ALA A 17 -33.87 4.50 21.59
CA ALA A 17 -32.70 3.78 22.06
C ALA A 17 -32.43 2.51 21.27
N LEU A 18 -31.17 2.14 21.12
CA LEU A 18 -30.77 0.82 20.65
C LEU A 18 -31.19 -0.23 21.68
N LEU A 19 -32.03 -1.17 21.29
CA LEU A 19 -32.40 -2.31 22.14
C LEU A 19 -31.39 -3.45 22.00
N TYR A 20 -31.04 -3.80 20.77
CA TYR A 20 -30.14 -4.91 20.48
C TYR A 20 -29.52 -4.77 19.11
N ARG A 21 -28.30 -5.27 18.98
CA ARG A 21 -27.58 -5.45 17.73
C ARG A 21 -27.12 -6.89 17.61
N ALA A 22 -27.46 -7.54 16.51
CA ALA A 22 -26.94 -8.87 16.20
C ALA A 22 -25.42 -8.76 15.92
N PRO A 23 -24.60 -9.64 16.49
CA PRO A 23 -23.19 -9.71 16.13
C PRO A 23 -23.01 -9.94 14.62
N ILE A 24 -21.86 -9.51 14.08
CA ILE A 24 -21.60 -9.57 12.64
C ILE A 24 -21.53 -11.01 12.10
N ASP A 25 -21.28 -11.97 12.95
CA ASP A 25 -21.17 -13.40 12.64
C ASP A 25 -22.39 -14.20 13.08
N SER A 26 -23.51 -13.55 13.39
CA SER A 26 -24.66 -14.20 13.99
C SER A 26 -25.97 -13.79 13.34
N SER A 27 -26.92 -14.73 13.31
CA SER A 27 -28.33 -14.47 13.08
C SER A 27 -29.13 -14.66 14.35
N VAL A 28 -30.26 -13.96 14.45
CA VAL A 28 -31.10 -13.96 15.66
C VAL A 28 -32.56 -14.15 15.29
N SER A 29 -33.19 -15.14 15.94
CA SER A 29 -34.64 -15.27 15.95
C SER A 29 -35.21 -14.85 17.29
N ALA A 30 -36.11 -13.87 17.31
CA ALA A 30 -36.49 -13.22 18.55
C ALA A 30 -37.98 -12.87 18.68
N VAL A 31 -38.33 -12.56 19.90
CA VAL A 31 -39.63 -12.03 20.32
C VAL A 31 -39.39 -10.81 21.19
N ILE A 32 -40.08 -9.71 20.93
CA ILE A 32 -40.08 -8.54 21.81
C ILE A 32 -41.37 -8.53 22.65
N ASN A 33 -41.21 -8.46 23.95
CA ASN A 33 -42.30 -8.15 24.87
C ASN A 33 -42.20 -6.68 25.29
N VAL A 34 -43.30 -5.94 25.16
CA VAL A 34 -43.40 -4.55 25.61
C VAL A 34 -44.40 -4.49 26.74
N SER A 35 -43.96 -4.24 27.94
CA SER A 35 -44.79 -4.17 29.12
C SER A 35 -44.89 -2.72 29.60
N ASN A 36 -46.12 -2.29 29.93
CA ASN A 36 -46.36 -0.96 30.51
C ASN A 36 -46.74 -1.10 31.98
N ASP A 37 -45.99 -0.42 32.85
CA ASP A 37 -46.16 -0.42 34.29
C ASP A 37 -46.73 0.89 34.86
N GLY A 38 -47.18 1.78 34.00
CA GLY A 38 -47.75 3.07 34.35
C GLY A 38 -49.00 3.41 33.55
N THR A 39 -49.14 4.66 33.18
CA THR A 39 -50.21 5.10 32.26
C THR A 39 -49.89 4.63 30.84
N GLY A 40 -50.95 4.35 30.04
CA GLY A 40 -50.76 3.93 28.66
C GLY A 40 -49.82 4.86 27.89
N ALA A 41 -48.88 4.28 27.20
CA ALA A 41 -47.86 5.01 26.46
C ALA A 41 -47.60 4.43 25.05
N ALA A 42 -47.45 5.31 24.10
CA ALA A 42 -47.10 4.94 22.74
C ALA A 42 -45.65 4.47 22.64
N HIS A 43 -45.41 3.51 21.74
CA HIS A 43 -44.08 3.03 21.42
C HIS A 43 -43.97 2.74 19.93
N SER A 44 -42.72 2.71 19.47
CA SER A 44 -42.38 2.27 18.13
C SER A 44 -41.20 1.32 18.17
N ILE A 45 -41.10 0.43 17.22
CA ILE A 45 -39.98 -0.51 17.02
C ILE A 45 -39.53 -0.42 15.58
N GLY A 46 -38.25 -0.22 15.33
CA GLY A 46 -37.64 -0.19 14.01
C GLY A 46 -36.55 -1.26 13.87
N LEU A 47 -36.41 -1.74 12.66
CA LEU A 47 -35.31 -2.61 12.25
C LEU A 47 -34.35 -1.80 11.38
N LYS A 48 -33.08 -1.85 11.71
CA LYS A 48 -32.03 -1.10 11.07
C LYS A 48 -30.94 -2.05 10.61
N ASN A 49 -30.54 -1.94 9.36
CA ASN A 49 -29.60 -2.86 8.73
C ASN A 49 -28.24 -2.24 8.37
N TYR A 50 -28.01 -0.97 8.67
CA TYR A 50 -26.72 -0.29 8.53
C TYR A 50 -26.58 0.82 9.59
N ASP A 51 -25.34 1.25 9.84
CA ASP A 51 -25.06 2.36 10.76
C ASP A 51 -24.85 3.67 10.01
N GLN A 52 -24.17 3.59 8.88
CA GLN A 52 -23.89 4.75 8.04
C GLN A 52 -24.11 4.43 6.57
N ARG A 53 -24.62 5.40 5.85
CA ARG A 53 -24.63 5.43 4.39
C ARG A 53 -23.57 6.41 3.93
N LEU A 54 -22.58 5.92 3.19
CA LEU A 54 -21.48 6.68 2.65
C LEU A 54 -21.78 6.96 1.18
N ALA A 55 -21.81 8.22 0.78
CA ALA A 55 -21.74 8.58 -0.62
C ALA A 55 -20.25 8.65 -1.00
N LEU A 56 -19.85 7.98 -2.07
CA LEU A 56 -18.50 7.95 -2.56
C LEU A 56 -18.34 8.86 -3.77
N ASN A 57 -17.13 9.38 -3.98
CA ASN A 57 -16.78 9.96 -5.28
C ASN A 57 -16.88 8.88 -6.35
N ALA A 58 -17.16 9.30 -7.59
CA ALA A 58 -17.27 8.38 -8.71
C ALA A 58 -16.03 7.48 -8.81
N ASN A 59 -16.25 6.20 -8.77
CA ASN A 59 -15.20 5.17 -8.83
C ASN A 59 -15.73 3.95 -9.59
N THR A 60 -14.86 3.02 -9.90
CA THR A 60 -15.16 1.80 -10.66
C THR A 60 -15.23 0.55 -9.78
N TYR A 61 -15.32 0.72 -8.46
CA TYR A 61 -15.35 -0.41 -7.52
C TYR A 61 -16.64 -1.17 -7.53
N GLU A 62 -16.52 -2.43 -7.18
CA GLU A 62 -17.63 -3.29 -6.82
C GLU A 62 -17.47 -3.77 -5.38
N PHE A 63 -18.10 -3.08 -4.46
CA PHE A 63 -18.20 -3.56 -3.09
C PHE A 63 -19.23 -4.69 -3.02
N ARG A 64 -18.95 -5.71 -2.23
CA ARG A 64 -19.88 -6.81 -2.01
C ARG A 64 -20.27 -6.88 -0.54
N PRO A 65 -21.49 -7.33 -0.22
CA PRO A 65 -21.89 -7.55 1.17
C PRO A 65 -20.86 -8.42 1.92
N GLY A 66 -20.52 -8.01 3.13
CA GLY A 66 -19.51 -8.67 3.94
C GLY A 66 -18.06 -8.22 3.71
N TYR A 67 -17.76 -7.44 2.68
CA TYR A 67 -16.43 -6.87 2.53
C TYR A 67 -16.09 -5.95 3.68
N VAL A 68 -14.84 -5.98 4.11
CA VAL A 68 -14.31 -5.05 5.08
C VAL A 68 -13.86 -3.78 4.36
N VAL A 69 -14.36 -2.64 4.81
CA VAL A 69 -13.81 -1.32 4.47
C VAL A 69 -13.05 -0.80 5.67
N SER A 70 -11.80 -0.45 5.48
CA SER A 70 -10.93 0.00 6.57
C SER A 70 -9.89 0.98 6.06
N ASN A 71 -9.68 2.05 6.82
CA ASN A 71 -8.52 2.93 6.68
C ASN A 71 -7.60 2.87 7.90
N TYR A 72 -7.70 1.83 8.71
CA TYR A 72 -6.77 1.57 9.80
C TYR A 72 -5.52 0.90 9.23
N LEU A 73 -4.40 1.63 9.26
CA LEU A 73 -3.16 1.21 8.60
C LEU A 73 -2.04 1.02 9.62
N LEU A 74 -1.28 -0.05 9.44
CA LEU A 74 -0.03 -0.32 10.17
C LEU A 74 1.10 -0.41 9.16
N SER A 75 2.06 0.51 9.25
CA SER A 75 3.33 0.40 8.54
C SER A 75 4.37 -0.29 9.43
N THR A 76 5.24 -1.10 8.84
CA THR A 76 6.23 -1.87 9.57
C THR A 76 7.66 -1.44 9.22
N THR A 77 8.60 -1.66 10.16
CA THR A 77 10.02 -1.35 9.95
C THR A 77 10.71 -2.30 8.98
N THR A 78 10.14 -3.49 8.80
CA THR A 78 10.60 -4.51 7.85
C THR A 78 9.44 -4.95 6.99
N PRO A 79 9.64 -5.15 5.68
CA PRO A 79 8.57 -5.57 4.78
C PRO A 79 7.95 -6.91 5.17
N ILE A 80 6.64 -7.02 5.01
CA ILE A 80 5.85 -8.24 5.25
C ILE A 80 5.74 -9.01 3.93
N PRO A 81 6.19 -10.28 3.86
CA PRO A 81 6.00 -11.11 2.68
C PRO A 81 4.53 -11.33 2.35
N ALA A 82 4.21 -11.44 1.07
CA ALA A 82 2.90 -11.89 0.61
C ALA A 82 2.53 -13.28 1.16
N GLY A 83 1.24 -13.61 1.10
CA GLY A 83 0.73 -14.94 1.47
C GLY A 83 -0.02 -14.98 2.80
N ALA A 84 -0.23 -13.84 3.46
CA ALA A 84 -1.14 -13.78 4.60
C ALA A 84 -2.59 -13.96 4.15
N THR A 85 -3.32 -14.75 4.90
CA THR A 85 -4.76 -14.93 4.67
C THR A 85 -5.53 -13.80 5.35
N PRO A 86 -6.43 -13.09 4.65
CA PRO A 86 -7.33 -12.13 5.28
C PRO A 86 -8.06 -12.74 6.47
N GLY A 87 -8.25 -11.95 7.54
CA GLY A 87 -8.78 -12.44 8.80
C GLY A 87 -7.74 -13.05 9.75
N SER A 88 -6.49 -13.26 9.31
CA SER A 88 -5.41 -13.72 10.19
C SER A 88 -5.20 -12.76 11.34
N GLN A 89 -5.04 -13.31 12.54
CA GLN A 89 -4.85 -12.51 13.74
C GLN A 89 -3.43 -11.96 13.85
N LEU A 90 -3.34 -10.68 14.17
CA LEU A 90 -2.14 -10.03 14.68
C LEU A 90 -2.23 -9.98 16.20
N LEU A 91 -1.18 -10.41 16.89
CA LEU A 91 -1.11 -10.38 18.35
C LEU A 91 0.11 -9.56 18.77
N ALA A 92 -0.13 -8.46 19.49
CA ALA A 92 0.96 -7.67 20.04
C ALA A 92 1.68 -8.43 21.17
N VAL A 93 2.94 -8.09 21.39
CA VAL A 93 3.79 -8.72 22.42
C VAL A 93 3.25 -8.48 23.84
N ASP A 94 2.40 -7.47 24.04
CA ASP A 94 1.68 -7.25 25.32
C ASP A 94 0.69 -8.38 25.66
N GLY A 95 0.41 -9.28 24.71
CA GLY A 95 -0.50 -10.41 24.87
C GLY A 95 -1.97 -10.06 24.93
N THR A 96 -2.35 -8.79 24.79
CA THR A 96 -3.72 -8.29 24.95
C THR A 96 -4.23 -7.50 23.75
N SER A 97 -3.35 -6.75 23.08
CA SER A 97 -3.73 -5.98 21.88
C SER A 97 -3.77 -6.88 20.66
N THR A 98 -4.91 -6.87 19.97
CA THR A 98 -5.16 -7.71 18.79
C THR A 98 -5.70 -6.89 17.64
N ALA A 99 -5.50 -7.38 16.43
CA ALA A 99 -6.13 -6.89 15.20
C ALA A 99 -6.28 -8.05 14.22
N LYS A 100 -7.10 -7.88 13.21
CA LYS A 100 -7.18 -8.83 12.10
C LYS A 100 -6.62 -8.20 10.83
N PHE A 101 -5.85 -8.97 10.09
CA PHE A 101 -5.34 -8.60 8.79
C PHE A 101 -6.50 -8.47 7.79
N ASN A 102 -6.60 -7.34 7.12
CA ASN A 102 -7.54 -7.13 6.03
C ASN A 102 -6.85 -7.40 4.69
N ARG A 103 -5.85 -6.60 4.35
CA ARG A 103 -5.13 -6.70 3.09
C ARG A 103 -3.76 -6.02 3.17
N TYR A 104 -2.92 -6.31 2.21
CA TYR A 104 -1.72 -5.53 1.96
C TYR A 104 -2.10 -4.19 1.31
N VAL A 105 -1.35 -3.15 1.63
CA VAL A 105 -1.46 -1.86 0.95
C VAL A 105 -0.38 -1.79 -0.11
N ILE A 106 -0.80 -1.73 -1.36
CA ILE A 106 0.11 -1.57 -2.50
C ILE A 106 0.29 -0.07 -2.75
N PRO A 107 1.52 0.46 -2.77
CA PRO A 107 1.74 1.86 -3.11
C PRO A 107 1.18 2.18 -4.51
N GLU A 108 0.49 3.31 -4.66
CA GLU A 108 -0.09 3.72 -5.96
C GLU A 108 0.96 3.76 -7.06
N THR A 109 2.09 4.37 -6.77
CA THR A 109 3.18 4.49 -7.72
C THR A 109 4.49 4.62 -6.94
N THR A 110 5.45 3.77 -7.29
CA THR A 110 6.82 3.91 -6.77
C THR A 110 7.62 4.79 -7.72
N THR A 111 8.08 5.94 -7.23
CA THR A 111 8.91 6.85 -8.03
C THR A 111 10.37 6.44 -7.95
N ILE A 112 11.01 6.32 -9.11
CA ILE A 112 12.44 6.07 -9.28
C ILE A 112 13.01 7.29 -10.02
N PHE A 113 13.90 8.02 -9.37
CA PHE A 113 14.58 9.17 -10.00
C PHE A 113 15.72 8.67 -10.87
N VAL A 114 15.84 9.22 -12.08
CA VAL A 114 16.82 8.81 -13.10
C VAL A 114 17.70 9.99 -13.46
N LYS A 115 19.00 9.75 -13.57
CA LYS A 115 20.00 10.69 -14.12
C LYS A 115 20.85 9.99 -15.14
N ASP A 116 21.33 10.76 -16.11
CA ASP A 116 22.37 10.37 -17.04
C ASP A 116 23.74 10.81 -16.51
N VAL A 117 24.67 9.88 -16.35
CA VAL A 117 25.99 10.14 -15.79
C VAL A 117 27.08 9.42 -16.58
N LEU A 118 28.20 10.12 -16.83
CA LEU A 118 29.41 9.49 -17.35
C LEU A 118 30.11 8.72 -16.23
N LEU A 119 30.12 7.39 -16.33
CA LEU A 119 30.63 6.51 -15.29
C LEU A 119 31.97 5.86 -15.67
N LYS A 120 32.83 5.62 -14.68
CA LYS A 120 34.04 4.82 -14.77
C LYS A 120 34.03 3.73 -13.70
N ARG A 121 34.64 2.59 -14.00
CA ARG A 121 34.91 1.54 -13.00
C ARG A 121 36.35 1.68 -12.51
N LEU A 122 36.54 1.74 -11.20
CA LEU A 122 37.85 1.73 -10.55
C LEU A 122 38.02 0.41 -9.81
N THR A 123 39.06 -0.36 -10.16
CA THR A 123 39.43 -1.55 -9.41
C THR A 123 40.43 -1.14 -8.31
N LEU A 124 40.00 -1.25 -7.06
CA LEU A 124 40.77 -0.83 -5.88
C LEU A 124 41.32 -2.04 -5.14
N GLY A 125 42.64 -2.07 -5.00
CA GLY A 125 43.34 -3.00 -4.13
C GLY A 125 43.71 -2.36 -2.79
N SER A 126 44.11 -3.18 -1.85
CA SER A 126 44.56 -2.74 -0.50
C SER A 126 43.56 -1.80 0.18
N VAL A 127 42.28 -2.10 0.05
CA VAL A 127 41.22 -1.28 0.65
C VAL A 127 41.24 -1.43 2.18
N SER A 128 41.24 -0.31 2.89
CA SER A 128 41.08 -0.25 4.33
C SER A 128 39.96 0.72 4.70
N GLY A 129 39.21 0.40 5.76
CA GLY A 129 38.00 1.14 6.10
C GLY A 129 36.85 0.85 5.14
N VAL A 130 35.86 1.74 5.11
CA VAL A 130 34.64 1.61 4.29
C VAL A 130 34.67 2.64 3.15
N ILE A 131 34.39 2.17 1.94
CA ILE A 131 34.05 3.00 0.78
C ILE A 131 32.60 2.66 0.47
N GLY A 132 31.74 3.65 0.43
CA GLY A 132 30.30 3.46 0.28
C GLY A 132 29.69 4.23 -0.86
N LEU A 133 28.45 3.87 -1.19
CA LEU A 133 27.60 4.60 -2.12
C LEU A 133 27.42 6.04 -1.63
N GLY A 134 27.59 7.01 -2.52
CA GLY A 134 27.50 8.43 -2.20
C GLY A 134 28.77 9.05 -1.61
N ASP A 135 29.81 8.27 -1.38
CA ASP A 135 31.12 8.82 -0.98
C ASP A 135 31.72 9.65 -2.11
N THR A 136 32.52 10.62 -1.73
CA THR A 136 33.45 11.29 -2.65
C THR A 136 34.82 10.67 -2.46
N LEU A 137 35.36 10.06 -3.52
CA LEU A 137 36.75 9.61 -3.54
C LEU A 137 37.63 10.81 -3.88
N THR A 138 38.69 10.99 -3.11
CA THR A 138 39.62 12.11 -3.24
C THR A 138 41.05 11.59 -3.39
N LYS A 139 41.74 12.06 -4.43
CA LYS A 139 43.18 11.97 -4.63
C LYS A 139 43.83 13.33 -4.31
N GLY A 140 44.97 13.34 -3.65
CA GLY A 140 45.71 14.56 -3.33
C GLY A 140 45.27 15.20 -2.01
N SER A 141 45.73 16.42 -1.77
CA SER A 141 45.44 17.16 -0.54
C SER A 141 45.54 18.67 -0.76
N GLY A 142 44.93 19.44 0.15
CA GLY A 142 44.93 20.89 0.08
C GLY A 142 44.13 21.40 -1.14
N GLY A 143 44.72 22.29 -1.92
CA GLY A 143 44.10 22.86 -3.11
C GLY A 143 44.24 22.03 -4.40
N ASP A 144 45.13 21.03 -4.37
CA ASP A 144 45.47 20.20 -5.53
C ASP A 144 44.86 18.80 -5.38
N THR A 145 43.57 18.71 -5.70
CA THR A 145 42.80 17.49 -5.51
C THR A 145 42.06 17.08 -6.78
N THR A 146 41.84 15.77 -6.94
CA THR A 146 40.88 15.25 -7.90
C THR A 146 39.84 14.44 -7.13
N THR A 147 38.57 14.69 -7.43
CA THR A 147 37.46 14.06 -6.73
C THR A 147 36.49 13.41 -7.71
N ALA A 148 35.84 12.33 -7.30
CA ALA A 148 34.71 11.73 -8.01
C ALA A 148 33.69 11.14 -7.04
N LEU A 149 32.40 11.27 -7.36
CA LEU A 149 31.32 10.72 -6.58
C LEU A 149 31.15 9.23 -6.87
N VAL A 150 30.92 8.43 -5.85
CA VAL A 150 30.69 6.97 -5.93
C VAL A 150 29.22 6.69 -6.15
N PHE A 151 28.90 5.97 -7.24
CA PHE A 151 27.57 5.53 -7.61
C PHE A 151 27.30 4.05 -7.34
N GLU A 152 28.34 3.25 -7.12
CA GLU A 152 28.22 1.85 -6.71
C GLU A 152 29.53 1.33 -6.15
N VAL A 153 29.47 0.38 -5.21
CA VAL A 153 30.62 -0.36 -4.70
C VAL A 153 30.25 -1.82 -4.55
N PHE A 154 31.07 -2.70 -5.11
CA PHE A 154 30.90 -4.14 -4.93
C PHE A 154 32.26 -4.85 -4.92
N VAL A 155 32.26 -6.09 -4.47
CA VAL A 155 33.48 -6.93 -4.42
C VAL A 155 33.48 -7.89 -5.61
N SER A 156 34.61 -7.93 -6.34
CA SER A 156 34.83 -8.87 -7.43
C SER A 156 36.15 -9.61 -7.19
N GLY A 157 36.06 -10.88 -6.81
CA GLY A 157 37.23 -11.63 -6.39
C GLY A 157 37.84 -11.07 -5.09
N SER A 158 39.10 -10.63 -5.14
CA SER A 158 39.81 -9.98 -4.03
C SER A 158 39.72 -8.44 -4.06
N ASP A 159 39.18 -7.89 -5.13
CA ASP A 159 39.24 -6.46 -5.37
C ASP A 159 37.89 -5.80 -5.06
N THR A 160 37.94 -4.54 -4.64
CA THR A 160 36.78 -3.69 -4.50
C THR A 160 36.63 -2.88 -5.80
N ILE A 161 35.46 -2.97 -6.40
CA ILE A 161 35.13 -2.18 -7.57
C ILE A 161 34.31 -0.97 -7.11
N ALA A 162 34.78 0.23 -7.41
CA ALA A 162 34.02 1.46 -7.25
C ALA A 162 33.60 2.00 -8.62
N VAL A 163 32.30 2.22 -8.81
CA VAL A 163 31.76 2.91 -9.99
C VAL A 163 31.62 4.38 -9.64
N VAL A 164 32.30 5.24 -10.37
CA VAL A 164 32.39 6.67 -10.06
C VAL A 164 31.95 7.53 -11.23
N GLY A 165 31.43 8.72 -10.90
CA GLY A 165 31.07 9.75 -11.86
C GLY A 165 32.27 10.52 -12.42
N PRO A 166 32.00 11.63 -13.12
CA PRO A 166 33.03 12.49 -13.68
C PRO A 166 33.99 13.00 -12.62
N GLU A 167 35.27 13.02 -12.98
CA GLU A 167 36.30 13.58 -12.10
C GLU A 167 36.24 15.11 -12.12
N THR A 168 36.33 15.71 -10.93
CA THR A 168 36.54 17.14 -10.76
C THR A 168 37.99 17.36 -10.33
N VAL A 169 38.78 18.03 -11.19
CA VAL A 169 40.18 18.34 -10.95
C VAL A 169 40.30 19.78 -10.45
N ASN A 170 40.89 19.96 -9.27
CA ASN A 170 41.14 21.25 -8.63
C ASN A 170 42.62 21.58 -8.59
N GLY A 171 42.97 22.83 -8.77
CA GLY A 171 44.36 23.31 -8.72
C GLY A 171 45.27 22.64 -9.75
N SER A 172 46.41 22.12 -9.28
CA SER A 172 47.36 21.35 -10.10
C SER A 172 47.10 19.82 -10.02
N GLY A 173 45.92 19.40 -9.55
CA GLY A 173 45.50 18.00 -9.52
C GLY A 173 45.60 17.35 -10.91
N THR A 174 45.72 16.03 -10.94
CA THR A 174 45.70 15.25 -12.19
C THR A 174 44.59 14.20 -12.11
N ALA A 175 44.05 13.80 -13.25
CA ALA A 175 43.06 12.72 -13.33
C ALA A 175 43.54 11.47 -12.57
N PHE A 176 42.61 10.62 -12.19
CA PHE A 176 42.95 9.33 -11.54
C PHE A 176 43.81 8.48 -12.46
N ALA A 177 44.81 7.83 -11.90
CA ALA A 177 45.74 6.96 -12.59
C ALA A 177 46.05 5.70 -11.77
N ASP A 178 46.56 4.68 -12.44
CA ASP A 178 47.04 3.46 -11.76
C ASP A 178 48.05 3.79 -10.66
N GLY A 179 47.89 3.16 -9.51
CA GLY A 179 48.74 3.39 -8.35
C GLY A 179 48.31 4.55 -7.45
N ASP A 180 47.30 5.32 -7.83
CA ASP A 180 46.78 6.40 -7.01
C ASP A 180 46.07 5.86 -5.76
N ILE A 181 46.32 6.52 -4.63
CA ILE A 181 45.62 6.25 -3.38
C ILE A 181 44.46 7.21 -3.27
N LEU A 182 43.24 6.64 -3.15
CA LEU A 182 42.01 7.39 -3.01
C LEU A 182 41.52 7.29 -1.57
N THR A 183 41.01 8.41 -1.05
CA THR A 183 40.36 8.48 0.25
C THR A 183 38.88 8.78 0.08
N ALA A 184 38.03 7.98 0.72
CA ALA A 184 36.57 8.18 0.73
C ALA A 184 36.13 9.13 1.85
N THR A 185 35.03 9.84 1.66
CA THR A 185 34.43 10.74 2.68
C THR A 185 34.08 9.97 3.96
N SER A 186 33.71 8.70 3.86
CA SER A 186 33.47 7.79 5.00
C SER A 186 34.72 7.37 5.76
N GLY A 187 35.92 7.75 5.28
CA GLY A 187 37.23 7.47 5.89
C GLY A 187 37.91 6.21 5.38
N GLY A 188 37.32 5.49 4.44
CA GLY A 188 37.96 4.38 3.75
C GLY A 188 39.00 4.88 2.74
N ASN A 189 39.97 4.01 2.40
CA ASN A 189 40.92 4.30 1.32
C ASN A 189 41.22 3.02 0.52
N GLY A 190 41.69 3.22 -0.71
CA GLY A 190 42.07 2.14 -1.60
C GLY A 190 43.04 2.63 -2.67
N THR A 191 43.81 1.72 -3.24
CA THR A 191 44.79 2.02 -4.29
C THR A 191 44.25 1.51 -5.63
N ILE A 192 44.23 2.36 -6.66
CA ILE A 192 43.88 1.93 -8.01
C ILE A 192 44.94 0.91 -8.49
N GLY A 193 44.48 -0.30 -8.82
CA GLY A 193 45.36 -1.35 -9.35
C GLY A 193 45.92 -1.01 -10.74
N SER A 194 46.93 -1.78 -11.20
CA SER A 194 47.44 -1.66 -12.57
C SER A 194 46.34 -2.08 -13.58
N GLY A 195 45.99 -1.22 -14.54
CA GLY A 195 44.85 -1.43 -15.42
C GLY A 195 43.51 -1.35 -14.70
N GLY A 196 43.51 -0.73 -13.51
CA GLY A 196 42.35 -0.68 -12.63
C GLY A 196 41.31 0.39 -13.03
N ILE A 197 41.55 1.17 -14.08
CA ILE A 197 40.57 2.15 -14.58
C ILE A 197 39.85 1.54 -15.79
N GLY A 198 38.58 1.22 -15.61
CA GLY A 198 37.72 0.75 -16.69
C GLY A 198 37.30 1.89 -17.64
N THR A 199 36.81 1.53 -18.83
CA THR A 199 36.34 2.46 -19.84
C THR A 199 35.22 3.34 -19.25
N ALA A 200 35.31 4.64 -19.47
CA ALA A 200 34.23 5.57 -19.15
C ALA A 200 33.07 5.35 -20.13
N GLY A 201 31.86 5.38 -19.67
CA GLY A 201 30.64 5.24 -20.47
C GLY A 201 29.49 6.01 -19.85
N GLN A 202 28.56 6.47 -20.68
CA GLN A 202 27.32 7.05 -20.20
C GLN A 202 26.41 5.95 -19.69
N ASP A 203 25.68 6.21 -18.62
CA ASP A 203 24.71 5.29 -18.07
C ASP A 203 23.65 6.00 -17.24
N PHE A 204 22.49 5.36 -17.11
CA PHE A 204 21.45 5.80 -16.19
C PHE A 204 21.75 5.32 -14.77
N VAL A 205 21.61 6.23 -13.83
CA VAL A 205 21.70 5.94 -12.40
C VAL A 205 20.37 6.22 -11.73
N PHE A 206 20.07 5.46 -10.68
CA PHE A 206 18.75 5.40 -10.07
C PHE A 206 18.77 5.76 -8.59
N SER A 207 17.72 6.42 -8.13
CA SER A 207 17.43 6.65 -6.71
C SER A 207 15.97 6.37 -6.41
N THR A 208 15.70 5.64 -5.33
CA THR A 208 14.34 5.40 -4.83
C THR A 208 13.93 6.39 -3.75
N THR A 209 14.82 7.31 -3.39
CA THR A 209 14.54 8.38 -2.42
C THR A 209 14.02 9.63 -3.14
N THR A 210 14.07 10.79 -2.53
CA THR A 210 13.63 12.05 -3.13
C THR A 210 14.60 12.54 -4.21
N ALA A 211 14.14 13.41 -5.10
CA ALA A 211 14.98 14.13 -6.05
C ALA A 211 16.18 14.77 -5.32
N GLY A 212 17.40 14.51 -5.80
CA GLY A 212 18.63 14.93 -5.12
C GLY A 212 19.17 13.94 -4.09
N GLY A 213 18.54 12.79 -3.93
CA GLY A 213 19.06 11.67 -3.12
C GLY A 213 20.34 11.03 -3.70
N VAL A 214 20.84 10.00 -3.02
CA VAL A 214 22.00 9.24 -3.50
C VAL A 214 21.55 8.30 -4.63
N TYR A 215 22.28 8.31 -5.73
CA TYR A 215 21.99 7.50 -6.91
C TYR A 215 22.93 6.30 -6.99
N ASN A 216 22.40 5.18 -7.48
CA ASN A 216 23.15 3.93 -7.70
C ASN A 216 23.14 3.56 -9.18
N SER A 217 24.25 3.01 -9.69
CA SER A 217 24.40 2.63 -11.10
C SER A 217 23.81 1.26 -11.45
N HIS A 218 23.51 0.42 -10.44
CA HIS A 218 23.00 -0.94 -10.60
C HIS A 218 23.78 -1.86 -11.56
N PHE A 219 25.08 -1.67 -11.69
CA PHE A 219 25.89 -2.54 -12.54
C PHE A 219 25.97 -3.98 -12.05
N ASN A 220 25.90 -4.17 -10.73
CA ASN A 220 26.03 -5.48 -10.11
C ASN A 220 24.83 -5.84 -9.24
N ASP A 221 24.14 -4.87 -8.70
CA ASP A 221 22.97 -5.04 -7.83
C ASP A 221 21.74 -4.37 -8.46
N ALA A 222 21.10 -5.09 -9.38
CA ALA A 222 19.98 -4.59 -10.15
C ALA A 222 18.82 -4.14 -9.24
N LEU A 223 18.22 -3.00 -9.57
CA LEU A 223 17.00 -2.56 -8.94
C LEU A 223 15.89 -3.59 -9.17
N THR A 224 15.25 -4.03 -8.09
CA THR A 224 14.12 -4.96 -8.18
C THR A 224 12.83 -4.21 -8.39
N VAL A 225 12.08 -4.58 -9.42
CA VAL A 225 10.72 -4.13 -9.72
C VAL A 225 9.74 -5.28 -9.49
N LEU A 226 8.67 -5.03 -8.75
CA LEU A 226 7.65 -6.03 -8.45
C LEU A 226 6.55 -6.00 -9.49
N LEU A 227 6.08 -7.17 -9.93
CA LEU A 227 5.12 -7.30 -11.03
C LEU A 227 3.68 -6.88 -10.66
N ASP A 228 3.42 -6.59 -9.39
CA ASP A 228 2.13 -6.11 -8.89
C ASP A 228 2.01 -4.58 -8.78
N ARG A 229 3.02 -3.83 -9.23
CA ARG A 229 3.16 -2.39 -8.95
C ARG A 229 3.31 -1.54 -10.18
N THR A 230 3.06 -0.24 -10.00
CA THR A 230 3.35 0.81 -10.97
C THR A 230 4.63 1.53 -10.58
N TYR A 231 5.56 1.68 -11.52
CA TYR A 231 6.81 2.42 -11.34
C TYR A 231 6.81 3.66 -12.22
N ARG A 232 7.14 4.80 -11.62
CA ARG A 232 7.35 6.05 -12.34
C ARG A 232 8.84 6.38 -12.33
N PHE A 233 9.47 6.29 -13.49
CA PHE A 233 10.82 6.74 -13.71
C PHE A 233 10.79 8.25 -13.97
N ASP A 234 11.20 9.03 -12.98
CA ASP A 234 11.29 10.49 -13.08
C ASP A 234 12.54 10.84 -13.88
N VAL A 235 12.34 11.34 -15.09
CA VAL A 235 13.38 11.73 -16.03
C VAL A 235 13.47 13.26 -16.15
N SER A 236 13.06 13.99 -15.12
CA SER A 236 13.03 15.45 -15.11
C SER A 236 14.39 16.12 -14.87
N ASP A 237 15.40 15.37 -14.39
CA ASP A 237 16.74 15.91 -14.17
C ASP A 237 17.33 16.43 -15.48
N SER A 238 18.01 17.57 -15.45
CA SER A 238 18.57 18.22 -16.63
C SER A 238 19.60 17.37 -17.37
N SER A 239 20.26 16.41 -16.72
CA SER A 239 21.15 15.45 -17.35
C SER A 239 20.44 14.54 -18.35
N MET A 240 19.12 14.36 -18.18
CA MET A 240 18.29 13.55 -19.09
C MET A 240 17.92 14.28 -20.39
N THR A 241 18.34 15.52 -20.58
CA THR A 241 18.04 16.28 -21.81
C THR A 241 18.54 15.51 -23.06
N ASN A 242 17.66 15.33 -24.04
CA ASN A 242 17.88 14.53 -25.26
C ASN A 242 18.09 13.02 -25.01
N ARG A 243 17.73 12.52 -23.83
CA ARG A 243 17.72 11.08 -23.54
C ARG A 243 16.31 10.53 -23.65
N LEU A 244 16.21 9.28 -24.07
CA LEU A 244 14.94 8.56 -24.16
C LEU A 244 15.04 7.29 -23.32
N PHE A 245 14.66 7.39 -22.05
CA PHE A 245 14.64 6.24 -21.15
C PHE A 245 13.59 5.24 -21.61
N GLN A 246 14.05 4.04 -21.97
CA GLN A 246 13.22 2.94 -22.41
C GLN A 246 13.60 1.64 -21.71
N VAL A 247 12.69 0.67 -21.73
CA VAL A 247 12.90 -0.69 -21.22
C VAL A 247 12.47 -1.73 -22.24
N SER A 248 13.14 -2.89 -22.20
CA SER A 248 12.89 -4.01 -23.11
C SER A 248 13.17 -5.35 -22.43
N GLN A 249 12.62 -6.45 -22.96
CA GLN A 249 13.04 -7.80 -22.58
C GLN A 249 14.39 -8.19 -23.21
N THR A 250 14.80 -7.51 -24.23
CA THR A 250 16.09 -7.72 -24.91
C THR A 250 17.08 -6.66 -24.44
N ALA A 251 18.31 -7.07 -24.14
CA ALA A 251 19.38 -6.12 -23.83
C ALA A 251 19.52 -5.08 -24.93
N ASN A 252 19.60 -3.80 -24.55
CA ASN A 252 19.66 -2.65 -25.44
C ASN A 252 18.46 -2.50 -26.42
N GLY A 253 17.34 -3.17 -26.15
CA GLY A 253 16.08 -3.02 -26.89
C GLY A 253 16.20 -3.28 -28.37
N GLU A 254 15.76 -2.33 -29.20
CA GLU A 254 15.78 -2.39 -30.65
C GLU A 254 17.20 -2.34 -31.27
N PHE A 255 18.21 -2.03 -30.48
CA PHE A 255 19.62 -2.08 -30.90
C PHE A 255 20.26 -3.43 -30.68
N GLY A 256 19.63 -4.33 -29.91
CA GLY A 256 20.15 -5.65 -29.56
C GLY A 256 21.41 -5.62 -28.69
N PRO A 257 21.88 -6.78 -28.23
CA PRO A 257 23.08 -6.91 -27.41
C PRO A 257 24.36 -6.39 -28.03
N ASP A 258 24.44 -6.35 -29.37
CA ASP A 258 25.61 -5.83 -30.12
C ASP A 258 25.55 -4.30 -30.28
N GLY A 259 24.42 -3.66 -29.99
CA GLY A 259 24.23 -2.21 -30.09
C GLY A 259 23.99 -1.70 -31.49
N ASP A 260 23.73 -2.58 -32.48
CA ASP A 260 23.55 -2.22 -33.89
C ASP A 260 22.08 -2.42 -34.34
N PHE A 261 21.37 -1.31 -34.56
CA PHE A 261 20.00 -1.34 -35.08
C PHE A 261 19.88 -2.04 -36.46
N GLY A 262 20.95 -2.05 -37.23
CA GLY A 262 21.01 -2.66 -38.57
C GLY A 262 21.29 -4.16 -38.56
N ALA A 263 21.78 -4.73 -37.45
CA ALA A 263 22.01 -6.16 -37.35
C ALA A 263 20.67 -6.91 -37.25
N THR A 264 20.61 -8.07 -37.86
CA THR A 264 19.37 -8.83 -37.93
C THR A 264 19.41 -10.07 -37.02
N GLY A 265 18.45 -10.22 -36.15
CA GLY A 265 18.15 -11.45 -35.43
C GLY A 265 18.30 -11.43 -33.91
N ASP A 266 18.88 -10.39 -33.33
CA ASP A 266 19.03 -10.23 -31.88
C ASP A 266 18.37 -8.94 -31.36
N ASN A 267 17.87 -8.07 -32.26
CA ASN A 267 17.13 -6.87 -31.89
C ASN A 267 15.78 -7.22 -31.23
N GLY A 268 15.47 -6.53 -30.14
CA GLY A 268 14.21 -6.61 -29.45
C GLY A 268 13.25 -5.47 -29.82
N THR A 269 12.33 -5.23 -28.91
CA THR A 269 11.38 -4.13 -29.04
C THR A 269 11.21 -3.46 -27.68
N GLU A 270 10.91 -2.17 -27.69
CA GLU A 270 10.51 -1.47 -26.48
C GLU A 270 9.28 -2.13 -25.83
N LEU A 271 9.27 -2.21 -24.51
CA LEU A 271 8.09 -2.61 -23.73
C LEU A 271 7.11 -1.43 -23.68
N THR A 272 6.04 -1.50 -24.47
CA THR A 272 5.01 -0.46 -24.54
C THR A 272 3.74 -0.80 -23.75
N ALA A 273 3.50 -2.08 -23.46
CA ALA A 273 2.36 -2.51 -22.65
C ALA A 273 2.46 -1.93 -21.24
N GLY A 274 1.39 -1.30 -20.78
CA GLY A 274 1.34 -0.64 -19.46
C GLY A 274 2.18 0.65 -19.37
N LYS A 275 2.83 1.11 -20.45
CA LYS A 275 3.66 2.31 -20.47
C LYS A 275 2.82 3.57 -20.70
N THR A 276 3.11 4.62 -19.94
CA THR A 276 2.65 5.99 -20.19
C THR A 276 3.81 6.97 -20.00
N THR A 277 3.80 8.08 -20.73
CA THR A 277 4.84 9.10 -20.64
C THR A 277 4.24 10.49 -20.47
N SER A 278 4.96 11.39 -19.84
CA SER A 278 4.56 12.79 -19.70
C SER A 278 5.80 13.69 -19.77
N GLY A 279 5.66 14.82 -20.43
CA GLY A 279 6.71 15.82 -20.58
C GLY A 279 7.84 15.39 -21.52
N THR A 280 8.89 16.21 -21.55
CA THR A 280 10.14 15.96 -22.29
C THR A 280 11.25 15.70 -21.28
N ALA A 281 12.01 14.63 -21.45
CA ALA A 281 13.14 14.30 -20.57
C ALA A 281 14.08 15.51 -20.38
N GLY A 282 14.56 15.71 -19.18
CA GLY A 282 15.31 16.90 -18.78
C GLY A 282 14.46 18.12 -18.39
N SER A 283 13.12 18.02 -18.50
CA SER A 283 12.18 19.10 -18.12
C SER A 283 11.41 18.75 -16.86
N SER A 284 11.10 19.75 -16.05
CA SER A 284 10.35 19.56 -14.79
C SER A 284 9.06 18.77 -15.00
N GLY A 285 8.84 17.74 -14.19
CA GLY A 285 7.67 16.88 -14.23
C GLY A 285 7.65 15.82 -15.33
N ALA A 286 8.75 15.65 -16.08
CA ALA A 286 8.86 14.60 -17.10
C ALA A 286 9.04 13.22 -16.45
N TYR A 287 8.30 12.23 -16.96
CA TYR A 287 8.41 10.85 -16.48
C TYR A 287 8.06 9.81 -17.54
N VAL A 288 8.57 8.61 -17.33
CA VAL A 288 8.11 7.36 -17.96
C VAL A 288 7.49 6.50 -16.86
N GLN A 289 6.23 6.12 -17.01
CA GLN A 289 5.53 5.27 -16.02
C GLN A 289 5.19 3.92 -16.65
N ILE A 290 5.42 2.85 -15.88
CA ILE A 290 5.14 1.47 -16.31
C ILE A 290 4.31 0.80 -15.22
N ASP A 291 3.10 0.40 -15.59
CA ASP A 291 2.24 -0.47 -14.80
C ASP A 291 2.65 -1.93 -15.06
N MET A 292 3.45 -2.49 -14.16
CA MET A 292 4.01 -3.82 -14.33
C MET A 292 2.95 -4.91 -14.43
N ALA A 293 1.80 -4.75 -13.77
CA ALA A 293 0.71 -5.73 -13.84
C ALA A 293 0.08 -5.79 -15.24
N GLN A 294 0.09 -4.68 -15.98
CA GLN A 294 -0.44 -4.62 -17.35
C GLN A 294 0.57 -5.06 -18.42
N THR A 295 1.83 -5.25 -18.06
CA THR A 295 2.86 -5.64 -19.03
C THR A 295 2.73 -7.08 -19.49
N GLY A 296 2.11 -7.94 -18.71
CA GLY A 296 2.03 -9.39 -18.94
C GLY A 296 3.38 -10.11 -18.79
N GLN A 297 4.36 -9.48 -18.14
CA GLN A 297 5.71 -10.02 -18.01
C GLN A 297 5.76 -11.10 -16.92
N ALA A 298 6.70 -12.04 -17.07
CA ALA A 298 7.11 -13.00 -16.06
C ALA A 298 8.35 -12.51 -15.31
N PRO A 299 8.65 -13.07 -14.11
CA PRO A 299 9.91 -12.79 -13.41
C PRO A 299 11.13 -13.01 -14.31
N GLY A 300 12.12 -12.12 -14.21
CA GLY A 300 13.30 -12.15 -15.06
C GLY A 300 13.99 -10.79 -15.11
N SER A 301 14.71 -10.53 -16.19
CA SER A 301 15.40 -9.25 -16.42
C SER A 301 14.59 -8.36 -17.34
N LEU A 302 14.54 -7.07 -17.00
CA LEU A 302 13.99 -6.01 -17.83
C LEU A 302 15.14 -5.02 -18.09
N TYR A 303 15.62 -4.99 -19.30
CA TYR A 303 16.77 -4.16 -19.65
C TYR A 303 16.34 -2.71 -19.89
N TYR A 304 17.10 -1.77 -19.33
CA TYR A 304 16.93 -0.34 -19.61
C TYR A 304 18.01 0.15 -20.58
N TYR A 305 17.67 1.15 -21.39
CA TYR A 305 18.54 1.70 -22.41
C TYR A 305 18.09 3.10 -22.85
N ASP A 306 18.94 3.80 -23.59
CA ASP A 306 18.57 5.05 -24.27
C ASP A 306 18.05 4.73 -25.67
N GLY A 307 16.75 4.85 -25.89
CA GLY A 307 16.10 4.65 -27.19
C GLY A 307 16.18 5.85 -28.11
N GLY A 308 16.99 6.86 -27.79
CA GLY A 308 17.18 8.06 -28.63
C GLY A 308 17.67 7.74 -30.02
N THR A 309 17.38 8.61 -30.97
CA THR A 309 17.71 8.42 -32.38
C THR A 309 19.22 8.48 -32.64
N GLY A 310 19.80 7.34 -32.93
CA GLY A 310 21.18 7.23 -33.37
C GLY A 310 21.82 5.99 -32.82
N ASP A 311 21.81 5.03 -33.62
CA ASP A 311 22.53 3.77 -33.66
C ASP A 311 23.68 3.64 -32.62
N ILE A 312 24.82 3.24 -32.98
CA ILE A 312 25.99 2.92 -32.13
C ILE A 312 26.24 3.85 -30.92
N ALA A 313 25.80 5.10 -30.96
CA ALA A 313 25.94 6.01 -29.81
C ALA A 313 25.18 5.56 -28.56
N ASN A 314 24.13 4.74 -28.72
CA ASN A 314 23.31 4.26 -27.65
C ASN A 314 23.82 2.93 -27.03
N ALA A 315 24.74 2.25 -27.68
CA ALA A 315 25.39 1.05 -27.15
C ALA A 315 26.04 1.30 -25.77
N ALA A 316 26.42 2.55 -25.49
CA ALA A 316 26.95 2.94 -24.18
C ALA A 316 25.94 2.86 -23.05
N TYR A 317 24.63 2.98 -23.35
CA TYR A 317 23.55 2.97 -22.36
C TYR A 317 22.85 1.63 -22.22
N GLY A 318 23.10 0.70 -23.14
CA GLY A 318 22.52 -0.62 -23.15
C GLY A 318 23.53 -1.67 -22.76
N GLY A 319 23.12 -2.91 -22.83
CA GLY A 319 23.97 -4.06 -22.59
C GLY A 319 23.30 -5.11 -21.71
N THR A 320 23.98 -6.22 -21.53
CA THR A 320 23.46 -7.36 -20.78
C THR A 320 23.57 -7.17 -19.26
N ASP A 321 24.32 -6.18 -18.81
CA ASP A 321 24.54 -5.82 -17.41
C ASP A 321 23.67 -4.61 -16.94
N ARG A 322 22.84 -4.07 -17.83
CA ARG A 322 21.96 -2.93 -17.53
C ARG A 322 20.51 -3.37 -17.46
N PHE A 323 20.12 -3.92 -16.33
CA PHE A 323 18.79 -4.46 -16.15
C PHE A 323 18.18 -4.16 -14.77
N LEU A 324 16.87 -4.22 -14.75
CA LEU A 324 16.04 -4.28 -13.55
C LEU A 324 15.62 -5.73 -13.35
N THR A 325 15.62 -6.21 -12.12
CA THR A 325 15.12 -7.57 -11.82
C THR A 325 13.62 -7.52 -11.62
N MET A 326 12.85 -8.21 -12.45
CA MET A 326 11.42 -8.39 -12.26
C MET A 326 11.15 -9.54 -11.28
N SER A 327 10.35 -9.30 -10.26
CA SER A 327 10.04 -10.30 -9.23
C SER A 327 8.54 -10.39 -8.96
N ASN A 328 8.06 -11.61 -8.70
CA ASN A 328 6.75 -11.90 -8.14
C ASN A 328 6.82 -12.29 -6.65
N THR A 329 7.96 -12.15 -6.01
CA THR A 329 8.12 -12.29 -4.56
C THR A 329 7.72 -10.99 -3.90
N PHE A 330 6.41 -10.81 -3.71
CA PHE A 330 5.86 -9.57 -3.22
C PHE A 330 6.11 -9.37 -1.73
N THR A 331 6.47 -8.14 -1.36
CA THR A 331 6.60 -7.68 0.02
C THR A 331 5.96 -6.31 0.16
N TYR A 332 5.44 -6.02 1.36
CA TYR A 332 4.66 -4.82 1.62
C TYR A 332 5.09 -4.17 2.93
N ASP A 333 5.24 -2.85 2.91
CA ASP A 333 5.62 -2.08 4.09
C ASP A 333 4.41 -1.68 4.94
N GLN A 334 3.19 -1.86 4.40
CA GLN A 334 1.96 -1.43 5.04
C GLN A 334 0.86 -2.45 4.87
N ILE A 335 0.07 -2.62 5.92
CA ILE A 335 -1.14 -3.45 5.94
C ILE A 335 -2.34 -2.67 6.45
N SER A 336 -3.50 -2.98 5.90
CA SER A 336 -4.80 -2.56 6.44
C SER A 336 -5.30 -3.61 7.42
N VAL A 337 -5.85 -3.16 8.54
CA VAL A 337 -6.34 -4.02 9.62
C VAL A 337 -7.74 -3.62 10.04
N TYR A 338 -8.43 -4.54 10.70
CA TYR A 338 -9.77 -4.34 11.28
C TYR A 338 -9.91 -5.15 12.57
N ASP A 339 -11.06 -5.07 13.23
CA ASP A 339 -11.33 -5.75 14.50
C ASP A 339 -10.22 -5.48 15.53
N VAL A 340 -9.91 -4.18 15.66
CA VAL A 340 -8.76 -3.71 16.42
C VAL A 340 -9.14 -3.57 17.89
N SER A 341 -8.41 -4.24 18.77
CA SER A 341 -8.56 -4.18 20.23
C SER A 341 -7.24 -3.83 20.89
N GLY A 342 -7.31 -3.16 22.04
CA GLY A 342 -6.13 -2.74 22.80
C GLY A 342 -5.45 -1.49 22.21
N THR A 343 -4.17 -1.31 22.51
CA THR A 343 -3.40 -0.13 22.11
C THR A 343 -2.34 -0.49 21.10
N TRP A 344 -2.42 0.15 19.95
CA TRP A 344 -1.42 0.06 18.89
C TRP A 344 -0.74 1.42 18.73
N SER A 345 0.57 1.43 18.65
CA SER A 345 1.37 2.64 18.48
C SER A 345 2.64 2.35 17.68
N ALA A 346 3.31 3.37 17.20
CA ALA A 346 4.68 3.23 16.73
C ALA A 346 5.53 2.51 17.80
N THR A 347 6.39 1.57 17.40
CA THR A 347 7.17 0.68 18.25
C THR A 347 6.43 -0.54 18.83
N THR A 348 5.11 -0.67 18.66
CA THR A 348 4.41 -1.91 19.03
C THR A 348 4.98 -3.07 18.21
N THR A 349 5.49 -4.09 18.89
CA THR A 349 5.92 -5.34 18.24
C THR A 349 4.78 -6.34 18.27
N PHE A 350 4.52 -7.00 17.15
CA PHE A 350 3.46 -7.99 17.03
C PHE A 350 3.94 -9.22 16.26
N THR A 351 3.27 -10.34 16.48
CA THR A 351 3.50 -11.57 15.72
C THR A 351 2.43 -11.70 14.63
N PHE A 352 2.88 -12.00 13.42
CA PHE A 352 2.03 -12.24 12.27
C PHE A 352 2.67 -13.32 11.38
N ASN A 353 1.90 -14.35 11.01
CA ASN A 353 2.41 -15.52 10.29
C ASN A 353 3.68 -16.13 10.91
N SER A 354 3.73 -16.23 12.24
CA SER A 354 4.87 -16.77 13.02
C SER A 354 6.15 -15.92 12.96
N LEU A 355 6.12 -14.73 12.39
CA LEU A 355 7.23 -13.78 12.36
C LEU A 355 6.90 -12.55 13.19
N ALA A 356 7.94 -11.93 13.74
CA ALA A 356 7.81 -10.71 14.53
C ALA A 356 8.03 -9.47 13.66
N TYR A 357 7.15 -8.49 13.79
CA TYR A 357 7.22 -7.19 13.11
C TYR A 357 7.07 -6.07 14.12
N THR A 358 7.67 -4.94 13.82
CA THR A 358 7.52 -3.73 14.65
C THR A 358 6.81 -2.65 13.84
N VAL A 359 5.78 -2.06 14.43
CA VAL A 359 5.05 -0.94 13.84
C VAL A 359 5.97 0.27 13.79
N ASN A 360 6.12 0.86 12.61
CA ASN A 360 6.82 2.12 12.39
C ASN A 360 5.85 3.30 12.48
N VAL A 361 4.75 3.21 11.74
CA VAL A 361 3.69 4.21 11.73
C VAL A 361 2.35 3.51 11.89
N GLN A 362 1.51 4.05 12.76
CA GLN A 362 0.12 3.65 12.92
C GLN A 362 -0.77 4.82 12.51
N THR A 363 -1.67 4.58 11.59
CA THR A 363 -2.78 5.48 11.32
C THR A 363 -4.02 4.87 11.95
N ALA A 364 -4.41 5.37 13.11
CA ALA A 364 -5.65 4.98 13.77
C ALA A 364 -6.81 5.33 12.85
N GLY A 365 -7.46 4.31 12.37
CA GLY A 365 -8.47 4.42 11.36
C GLY A 365 -9.84 3.96 11.83
N LYS A 366 -10.71 3.84 10.87
CA LYS A 366 -12.08 3.40 10.98
C LYS A 366 -12.23 2.13 10.18
N TYR A 367 -13.14 1.25 10.60
CA TYR A 367 -13.45 0.06 9.84
C TYR A 367 -14.92 -0.32 10.00
N GLY A 368 -15.41 -1.02 9.01
CA GLY A 368 -16.78 -1.51 8.98
C GLY A 368 -16.97 -2.59 7.93
N TYR A 369 -18.18 -3.06 7.82
CA TYR A 369 -18.57 -4.14 6.93
C TYR A 369 -19.59 -3.62 5.94
N VAL A 370 -19.39 -3.91 4.66
CA VAL A 370 -20.33 -3.54 3.60
C VAL A 370 -21.61 -4.32 3.79
N ARG A 371 -22.73 -3.61 3.92
CA ARG A 371 -24.07 -4.20 3.95
C ARG A 371 -24.71 -4.20 2.58
N ASN A 372 -24.56 -3.11 1.85
CA ASN A 372 -25.09 -2.93 0.52
C ASN A 372 -24.25 -1.95 -0.28
N TRP A 373 -24.15 -2.13 -1.56
CA TRP A 373 -23.53 -1.24 -2.51
C TRP A 373 -24.46 -0.94 -3.67
N ASP A 374 -24.69 0.33 -3.94
CA ASP A 374 -25.39 0.81 -5.12
C ASP A 374 -24.40 1.56 -6.02
N SER A 375 -23.96 0.89 -7.08
CA SER A 375 -23.02 1.47 -8.03
C SER A 375 -23.61 2.60 -8.87
N ALA A 376 -24.93 2.66 -9.04
CA ALA A 376 -25.58 3.72 -9.81
C ALA A 376 -25.59 5.05 -9.05
N SER A 377 -25.84 5.02 -7.75
CA SER A 377 -25.82 6.19 -6.87
C SER A 377 -24.49 6.39 -6.16
N GLN A 378 -23.51 5.48 -6.32
CA GLN A 378 -22.24 5.47 -5.61
C GLN A 378 -22.42 5.54 -4.09
N THR A 379 -23.40 4.77 -3.57
CA THR A 379 -23.69 4.74 -2.13
C THR A 379 -23.39 3.39 -1.52
N LEU A 380 -22.74 3.42 -0.36
CA LEU A 380 -22.28 2.28 0.40
C LEU A 380 -22.94 2.28 1.79
N ASP A 381 -23.74 1.28 2.08
CA ASP A 381 -24.28 1.05 3.42
C ASP A 381 -23.29 0.22 4.24
N VAL A 382 -22.90 0.74 5.41
CA VAL A 382 -21.84 0.16 6.26
C VAL A 382 -22.37 -0.12 7.66
N ILE A 383 -22.04 -1.30 8.16
CA ILE A 383 -22.12 -1.65 9.57
C ILE A 383 -20.76 -1.33 10.20
N LEU A 384 -20.71 -0.43 11.17
CA LEU A 384 -19.46 -0.09 11.83
C LEU A 384 -18.91 -1.28 12.63
N GLY A 385 -17.61 -1.47 12.56
CA GLY A 385 -16.92 -2.44 13.41
C GLY A 385 -16.99 -2.07 14.88
N GLU A 386 -16.89 -3.06 15.76
CA GLU A 386 -16.89 -2.82 17.20
C GLU A 386 -15.70 -1.95 17.60
N GLY A 387 -15.94 -0.89 18.33
CA GLY A 387 -14.91 0.07 18.74
C GLY A 387 -14.42 1.02 17.63
N SER A 388 -14.89 0.85 16.39
CA SER A 388 -14.54 1.77 15.30
C SER A 388 -15.20 3.13 15.50
N ALA A 389 -14.45 4.19 15.18
CA ALA A 389 -15.07 5.50 15.01
C ALA A 389 -15.92 5.53 13.73
N ALA A 390 -16.88 6.44 13.67
CA ALA A 390 -17.72 6.67 12.51
C ALA A 390 -16.91 7.24 11.34
N PHE A 391 -17.22 6.82 10.11
CA PHE A 391 -16.67 7.44 8.90
C PHE A 391 -17.17 8.90 8.78
N ALA A 392 -16.37 9.71 8.13
CA ALA A 392 -16.65 11.13 7.87
C ALA A 392 -16.36 11.49 6.41
N GLY A 393 -16.85 12.63 5.95
CA GLY A 393 -16.45 13.17 4.65
C GLY A 393 -14.94 13.33 4.57
N SER A 394 -14.38 13.05 3.42
CA SER A 394 -12.94 13.00 3.12
C SER A 394 -12.20 11.76 3.63
N ASP A 395 -12.83 10.84 4.36
CA ASP A 395 -12.21 9.54 4.64
C ASP A 395 -11.96 8.81 3.32
N THR A 396 -10.82 8.17 3.24
CA THR A 396 -10.45 7.33 2.10
C THR A 396 -10.25 5.91 2.57
N PHE A 397 -10.64 4.97 1.75
CA PHE A 397 -10.24 3.58 1.90
C PHE A 397 -9.84 3.05 0.54
N GLU A 398 -8.77 2.30 0.53
CA GLU A 398 -8.27 1.69 -0.67
C GLU A 398 -8.96 0.34 -0.84
N ASP A 399 -9.44 0.07 -2.04
CA ASP A 399 -9.75 -1.27 -2.46
C ASP A 399 -8.60 -1.76 -3.35
N THR A 400 -8.13 -2.96 -3.12
CA THR A 400 -7.22 -3.62 -4.04
C THR A 400 -8.04 -4.62 -4.85
N PRO A 401 -8.48 -4.25 -6.05
CA PRO A 401 -8.91 -5.28 -6.96
C PRO A 401 -7.70 -6.12 -7.35
N LEU A 402 -7.83 -7.41 -7.30
CA LEU A 402 -6.84 -8.42 -7.67
C LEU A 402 -6.28 -8.34 -9.09
N VAL A 403 -6.67 -7.36 -9.89
CA VAL A 403 -6.46 -7.44 -11.35
C VAL A 403 -5.93 -6.15 -11.97
N SER A 404 -5.72 -5.09 -11.24
CA SER A 404 -5.03 -3.92 -11.79
C SER A 404 -4.21 -3.20 -10.73
N ALA A 405 -2.96 -2.94 -11.05
CA ALA A 405 -2.02 -2.19 -10.22
C ALA A 405 -2.34 -0.68 -10.08
N SER A 406 -3.51 -0.25 -10.45
CA SER A 406 -4.00 1.06 -10.04
C SER A 406 -4.66 0.89 -8.69
N SER A 407 -3.98 1.34 -7.63
CA SER A 407 -4.61 1.56 -6.34
C SER A 407 -5.75 2.54 -6.56
N ASN A 408 -6.92 2.05 -6.45
CA ASN A 408 -8.08 2.86 -6.51
C ASN A 408 -8.40 3.29 -5.08
N THR A 409 -8.54 4.55 -4.83
CA THR A 409 -8.94 5.09 -3.54
C THR A 409 -10.39 5.52 -3.63
N ALA A 410 -11.26 4.89 -2.85
CA ALA A 410 -12.60 5.38 -2.66
C ALA A 410 -12.58 6.51 -1.64
N THR A 411 -13.07 7.68 -2.01
CA THR A 411 -13.18 8.84 -1.11
C THR A 411 -14.63 9.05 -0.73
N VAL A 412 -14.89 9.14 0.57
CA VAL A 412 -16.20 9.47 1.11
C VAL A 412 -16.49 10.95 0.83
N SER A 413 -17.50 11.24 0.00
CA SER A 413 -17.92 12.60 -0.31
C SER A 413 -18.88 13.16 0.74
N SER A 414 -19.78 12.32 1.26
CA SER A 414 -20.65 12.66 2.37
C SER A 414 -21.09 11.43 3.15
N VAL A 415 -21.51 11.64 4.38
CA VAL A 415 -22.00 10.58 5.27
C VAL A 415 -23.38 10.93 5.78
N THR A 416 -24.30 10.00 5.63
CA THR A 416 -25.57 10.02 6.36
C THR A 416 -25.43 9.02 7.51
N THR A 417 -25.24 9.54 8.71
CA THR A 417 -25.29 8.70 9.92
C THR A 417 -26.74 8.44 10.22
N ASP A 418 -27.10 7.17 10.23
CA ASP A 418 -28.43 6.79 10.66
C ASP A 418 -28.53 6.98 12.18
N ALA A 419 -29.19 8.06 12.55
CA ALA A 419 -29.39 8.39 13.94
C ALA A 419 -30.10 7.25 14.68
N THR A 420 -30.05 7.25 16.02
CA THR A 420 -30.89 6.39 16.88
C THR A 420 -32.40 6.62 16.69
N ALA A 421 -32.80 7.58 15.85
CA ALA A 421 -34.19 7.76 15.41
C ALA A 421 -34.53 6.72 14.34
N ILE A 422 -35.73 6.16 14.41
CA ILE A 422 -36.24 5.21 13.43
C ILE A 422 -36.70 6.02 12.20
N ALA A 423 -36.12 5.75 11.03
CA ALA A 423 -36.57 6.34 9.78
C ALA A 423 -37.91 5.74 9.32
N ASP A 424 -38.64 6.46 8.48
CA ASP A 424 -40.03 6.07 8.08
C ASP A 424 -40.11 4.70 7.40
N ASP A 425 -39.06 4.29 6.71
CA ASP A 425 -38.95 2.99 6.03
C ASP A 425 -38.48 1.84 6.93
N GLN A 426 -38.07 2.15 8.15
CA GLN A 426 -37.51 1.18 9.10
C GLN A 426 -38.53 0.70 10.15
N TYR A 427 -39.72 1.34 10.23
CA TYR A 427 -40.70 0.96 11.24
C TYR A 427 -41.26 -0.45 11.04
N PHE A 428 -41.07 -1.29 12.06
CA PHE A 428 -41.79 -2.54 12.23
C PHE A 428 -43.10 -2.31 12.99
N ILE A 429 -43.11 -1.46 14.00
CA ILE A 429 -44.26 -0.98 14.76
C ILE A 429 -44.10 0.55 14.89
N ASN A 430 -45.16 1.28 14.60
CA ASN A 430 -45.16 2.74 14.69
C ASN A 430 -46.32 3.26 15.55
N GLY A 431 -45.99 3.98 16.62
CA GLY A 431 -46.91 4.73 17.45
C GLY A 431 -47.99 3.89 18.17
N LYS A 432 -47.77 2.60 18.42
CA LYS A 432 -48.72 1.72 19.08
C LYS A 432 -48.76 1.98 20.58
N THR A 433 -49.91 2.14 21.16
CA THR A 433 -50.11 2.34 22.60
C THR A 433 -50.29 1.01 23.32
N VAL A 434 -49.47 0.75 24.37
CA VAL A 434 -49.70 -0.31 25.36
C VAL A 434 -50.48 0.27 26.51
N SER A 435 -51.61 -0.37 26.82
CA SER A 435 -52.45 0.04 27.94
C SER A 435 -51.76 -0.09 29.30
N ALA A 436 -52.20 0.64 30.31
CA ALA A 436 -51.70 0.53 31.65
C ALA A 436 -51.72 -0.92 32.15
N ASN A 437 -50.64 -1.36 32.80
CA ASN A 437 -50.47 -2.70 33.40
C ASN A 437 -50.71 -3.85 32.39
N SER A 438 -50.41 -3.64 31.11
CA SER A 438 -50.55 -4.67 30.07
C SER A 438 -49.26 -4.93 29.34
N THR A 439 -49.22 -6.05 28.61
CA THR A 439 -48.06 -6.47 27.81
C THR A 439 -48.49 -6.78 26.38
N GLU A 440 -47.76 -6.23 25.42
CA GLU A 440 -47.83 -6.58 24.01
C GLU A 440 -46.65 -7.48 23.64
N ARG A 441 -46.88 -8.40 22.72
CA ARG A 441 -45.86 -9.34 22.24
C ARG A 441 -45.76 -9.29 20.73
N TYR A 442 -44.52 -9.11 20.25
CA TYR A 442 -44.19 -9.12 18.84
C TYR A 442 -43.31 -10.33 18.52
N THR A 443 -43.77 -11.16 17.62
CA THR A 443 -43.10 -12.42 17.24
C THR A 443 -42.57 -12.38 15.83
N SER A 444 -41.79 -13.42 15.47
CA SER A 444 -41.25 -13.59 14.11
C SER A 444 -40.26 -12.50 13.70
N ILE A 445 -39.50 -11.99 14.66
CA ILE A 445 -38.41 -11.05 14.39
C ILE A 445 -37.17 -11.88 14.05
N VAL A 446 -36.62 -11.63 12.88
CA VAL A 446 -35.37 -12.23 12.41
C VAL A 446 -34.39 -11.12 12.13
N LEU A 447 -33.20 -11.22 12.72
CA LEU A 447 -32.09 -10.30 12.47
C LEU A 447 -30.97 -11.05 11.78
N GLY A 448 -30.49 -10.49 10.68
CA GLY A 448 -29.24 -10.89 10.08
C GLY A 448 -28.03 -10.31 10.81
N PRO A 449 -26.82 -10.71 10.43
CA PRO A 449 -25.59 -10.18 10.99
C PRO A 449 -25.52 -8.65 10.94
N GLY A 450 -25.24 -8.02 12.09
CA GLY A 450 -25.13 -6.57 12.21
C GLY A 450 -26.45 -5.80 12.26
N ASP A 451 -27.60 -6.45 12.02
CA ASP A 451 -28.91 -5.81 12.11
C ASP A 451 -29.21 -5.35 13.54
N SER A 452 -29.89 -4.24 13.66
CA SER A 452 -30.21 -3.62 14.94
C SER A 452 -31.70 -3.42 15.13
N ILE A 453 -32.15 -3.54 16.38
CA ILE A 453 -33.49 -3.16 16.80
C ILE A 453 -33.41 -1.83 17.56
N ILE A 454 -34.08 -0.84 17.04
CA ILE A 454 -34.27 0.45 17.71
C ILE A 454 -35.68 0.48 18.29
N VAL A 455 -35.78 0.93 19.53
CA VAL A 455 -37.06 1.14 20.19
C VAL A 455 -37.24 2.61 20.54
N ASN A 456 -38.48 3.08 20.49
CA ASN A 456 -38.85 4.42 20.91
C ASN A 456 -40.05 4.33 21.86
N SER A 457 -39.99 5.06 22.94
CA SER A 457 -41.13 5.18 23.88
C SER A 457 -41.37 6.64 24.24
N ALA A 458 -42.63 7.03 24.20
CA ALA A 458 -43.07 8.37 24.59
C ALA A 458 -42.92 8.63 26.12
N SER A 459 -42.65 7.60 26.89
CA SER A 459 -42.40 7.72 28.34
C SER A 459 -41.64 6.48 28.87
N GLN A 460 -41.05 6.60 30.05
CA GLN A 460 -40.37 5.48 30.74
C GLN A 460 -41.36 4.40 31.27
N ASN A 461 -42.64 4.45 30.90
CA ASN A 461 -43.60 3.43 31.34
C ASN A 461 -43.47 2.12 30.54
N ASN A 462 -42.94 2.17 29.34
CA ASN A 462 -42.76 0.99 28.51
C ASN A 462 -41.39 0.34 28.72
N SER A 463 -41.38 -0.93 29.06
CA SER A 463 -40.21 -1.79 29.18
C SER A 463 -40.18 -2.77 28.02
N PHE A 464 -39.06 -2.81 27.30
CA PHE A 464 -38.83 -3.70 26.16
C PHE A 464 -37.91 -4.83 26.58
N ILE A 465 -38.30 -6.07 26.33
CA ILE A 465 -37.52 -7.27 26.60
C ILE A 465 -37.43 -8.09 25.32
N LEU A 466 -36.23 -8.28 24.81
CA LEU A 466 -35.94 -9.15 23.68
C LEU A 466 -35.56 -10.54 24.19
N ASN A 467 -36.34 -11.54 23.80
CA ASN A 467 -36.05 -12.94 24.06
C ASN A 467 -35.83 -13.66 22.76
N GLY A 468 -34.83 -14.54 22.69
CA GLY A 468 -34.58 -15.22 21.41
C GLY A 468 -33.43 -16.21 21.47
N PHE A 469 -33.07 -16.63 20.27
CA PHE A 469 -31.94 -17.48 20.00
C PHE A 469 -31.00 -16.73 19.04
N GLN A 470 -29.71 -16.74 19.40
CA GLN A 470 -28.64 -16.23 18.57
C GLN A 470 -27.79 -17.43 18.16
N GLU A 471 -27.59 -17.59 16.87
CA GLU A 471 -26.78 -18.64 16.27
C GLU A 471 -25.69 -18.02 15.41
N ASN A 472 -24.52 -18.67 15.33
CA ASN A 472 -23.52 -18.26 14.34
C ASN A 472 -24.10 -18.45 12.93
N SER A 473 -23.93 -17.47 12.10
CA SER A 473 -24.44 -17.44 10.72
C SER A 473 -23.29 -17.43 9.73
N ASP A 474 -23.35 -18.33 8.79
CA ASP A 474 -22.44 -18.33 7.63
C ASP A 474 -22.96 -17.40 6.49
N GLU A 475 -24.13 -16.78 6.67
CA GLU A 475 -24.78 -15.95 5.65
C GLU A 475 -24.03 -14.61 5.42
N PHE A 476 -23.35 -14.12 6.45
CA PHE A 476 -22.49 -12.97 6.34
C PHE A 476 -21.05 -13.41 6.60
N THR A 477 -20.51 -14.15 5.65
CA THR A 477 -19.07 -14.43 5.64
C THR A 477 -18.37 -13.10 5.40
N VAL A 478 -17.46 -12.71 6.31
CA VAL A 478 -16.58 -11.58 6.07
C VAL A 478 -15.79 -11.89 4.80
N ASN A 479 -16.17 -11.26 3.70
CA ASN A 479 -15.48 -11.42 2.43
C ASN A 479 -14.31 -10.44 2.44
N HIS A 480 -13.14 -10.99 2.33
CA HIS A 480 -11.97 -10.21 2.01
C HIS A 480 -11.86 -10.22 0.48
N SER A 481 -11.70 -9.04 -0.11
CA SER A 481 -11.32 -8.95 -1.51
C SER A 481 -10.05 -9.77 -1.68
N ALA A 482 -10.17 -10.85 -2.39
CA ALA A 482 -9.04 -11.72 -2.66
C ALA A 482 -8.15 -11.08 -3.70
#